data_4190fb70dd2f5e76eebc17c5fbf67e08
#
_entry.id   4190fb70dd2f5e76eebc17c5fbf67e08
#
_cell.length_a   1.000
_cell.length_b   1.000
_cell.length_c   1.000
_cell.angle_alpha   90.00
_cell.angle_beta   90.00
_cell.angle_gamma   90.00
#
_symmetry.space_group_name_H-M   'P 1'
#
loop_
_entity.id
_entity.type
_entity.pdbx_description
1 polymer ?
#
loop_
_entity_poly.entity_id
_entity_poly.type
_entity_poly.pdbx_seq_one_letter_code
_entity_poly.pdbx_strand_id
1 'polypeptide(L)'
;FGPLVPMLSFKSFDEVIERANDNDLGLCSYVCTNSMETANLASEQLETGSVAVNTGVVAIAEAPFGGIKQSGYGREGGSMAIKDYLNVKYTHMGIKG
;
A
#
# COMPACT_ATOMS: atom_id res chain seq x y z
N PHE A 1 13.00 -8.42 9.29
CA PHE A 1 14.04 -8.82 8.33
C PHE A 1 14.98 -9.84 8.96
N GLY A 2 15.28 -10.91 8.21
CA GLY A 2 16.14 -12.00 8.64
C GLY A 2 16.06 -13.19 7.68
N PRO A 3 16.81 -14.26 7.92
CA PRO A 3 16.85 -15.43 7.03
C PRO A 3 15.68 -16.40 7.22
N LEU A 4 14.75 -16.12 8.12
CA LEU A 4 13.61 -16.99 8.40
C LEU A 4 12.40 -16.56 7.57
N VAL A 5 11.74 -17.53 6.96
CA VAL A 5 10.48 -17.35 6.23
C VAL A 5 9.38 -18.12 6.98
N PRO A 6 8.58 -17.44 7.81
CA PRO A 6 7.46 -18.10 8.47
C PRO A 6 6.39 -18.48 7.44
N MET A 7 5.91 -19.72 7.52
CA MET A 7 4.84 -20.23 6.67
C MET A 7 3.66 -20.65 7.53
N LEU A 8 2.48 -20.17 7.18
CA LEU A 8 1.25 -20.43 7.91
C LEU A 8 0.15 -20.88 6.94
N SER A 9 -0.64 -21.86 7.34
CA SER A 9 -1.82 -22.26 6.59
C SER A 9 -3.07 -21.53 7.09
N PHE A 10 -4.06 -21.39 6.23
CA PHE A 10 -5.37 -20.84 6.55
C PHE A 10 -6.47 -21.69 5.90
N LYS A 11 -7.71 -21.57 6.39
CA LYS A 11 -8.86 -22.36 5.93
C LYS A 11 -9.88 -21.55 5.14
N SER A 12 -9.91 -20.22 5.32
CA SER A 12 -10.85 -19.34 4.65
C SER A 12 -10.20 -18.02 4.25
N PHE A 13 -10.83 -17.33 3.31
CA PHE A 13 -10.41 -15.98 2.90
C PHE A 13 -10.46 -15.01 4.07
N ASP A 14 -11.54 -15.01 4.85
CA ASP A 14 -11.70 -14.09 5.98
C ASP A 14 -10.62 -14.30 7.04
N GLU A 15 -10.28 -15.55 7.35
CA GLU A 15 -9.19 -15.87 8.28
C GLU A 15 -7.85 -15.29 7.82
N VAL A 16 -7.51 -15.46 6.54
CA VAL A 16 -6.21 -14.97 6.05
C VAL A 16 -6.15 -13.45 6.01
N ILE A 17 -7.23 -12.76 5.69
CA ILE A 17 -7.29 -11.30 5.70
C ILE A 17 -7.15 -10.77 7.14
N GLU A 18 -7.91 -11.34 8.10
CA GLU A 18 -7.81 -10.95 9.51
C GLU A 18 -6.38 -11.11 10.02
N ARG A 19 -5.77 -12.27 9.79
CA ARG A 19 -4.39 -12.53 10.23
C ARG A 19 -3.34 -11.69 9.51
N ALA A 20 -3.52 -11.41 8.23
CA ALA A 20 -2.62 -10.55 7.46
C ALA A 20 -2.65 -9.10 7.96
N ASN A 21 -3.81 -8.64 8.44
CA ASN A 21 -3.98 -7.29 8.95
C ASN A 21 -3.62 -7.14 10.44
N ASP A 22 -3.56 -8.24 11.18
CA ASP A 22 -3.20 -8.26 12.61
C ASP A 22 -1.69 -8.12 12.83
N ASN A 23 -1.15 -7.00 12.38
CA ASN A 23 0.23 -6.60 12.63
C ASN A 23 0.41 -5.09 12.43
N ASP A 24 1.53 -4.58 12.95
CA ASP A 24 1.84 -3.14 12.93
C ASP A 24 2.49 -2.66 11.62
N LEU A 25 2.77 -3.56 10.69
CA LEU A 25 3.42 -3.25 9.42
C LEU A 25 2.43 -3.29 8.27
N GLY A 26 2.67 -2.49 7.23
CA GLY A 26 1.79 -2.42 6.08
C GLY A 26 2.49 -1.82 4.85
N LEU A 27 3.61 -2.42 4.41
CA LEU A 27 4.30 -1.92 3.22
C LEU A 27 3.68 -2.47 1.95
N CYS A 28 3.74 -3.77 1.76
CA CYS A 28 3.15 -4.41 0.58
C CYS A 28 2.71 -5.83 0.87
N SER A 29 1.71 -6.28 0.13
CA SER A 29 1.18 -7.64 0.13
C SER A 29 1.23 -8.25 -1.26
N TYR A 30 1.38 -9.57 -1.31
CA TYR A 30 1.41 -10.33 -2.55
C TYR A 30 0.32 -11.40 -2.50
N VAL A 31 -0.50 -11.44 -3.54
CA VAL A 31 -1.64 -12.34 -3.64
C VAL A 31 -1.51 -13.18 -4.90
N CYS A 32 -1.63 -14.49 -4.76
CA CYS A 32 -1.68 -15.42 -5.89
C CYS A 32 -3.06 -16.05 -5.95
N THR A 33 -3.80 -15.79 -7.02
CA THR A 33 -5.15 -16.32 -7.22
C THR A 33 -5.53 -16.35 -8.68
N ASN A 34 -6.39 -17.30 -9.07
CA ASN A 34 -7.02 -17.34 -10.38
C ASN A 34 -8.44 -16.75 -10.37
N SER A 35 -8.93 -16.30 -9.21
CA SER A 35 -10.23 -15.67 -9.04
C SER A 35 -10.11 -14.16 -9.05
N MET A 36 -10.76 -13.50 -10.00
CA MET A 36 -10.84 -12.04 -10.05
C MET A 36 -11.56 -11.46 -8.83
N GLU A 37 -12.58 -12.16 -8.34
CA GLU A 37 -13.29 -11.77 -7.13
C GLU A 37 -12.35 -11.76 -5.92
N THR A 38 -11.60 -12.84 -5.71
CA THR A 38 -10.60 -12.92 -4.63
C THR A 38 -9.53 -11.84 -4.78
N ALA A 39 -9.06 -11.56 -6.00
CA ALA A 39 -8.08 -10.51 -6.26
C ALA A 39 -8.60 -9.12 -5.84
N ASN A 40 -9.83 -8.80 -6.21
CA ASN A 40 -10.45 -7.52 -5.86
C ASN A 40 -10.68 -7.41 -4.36
N LEU A 41 -11.28 -8.42 -3.72
CA LEU A 41 -11.52 -8.42 -2.28
C LEU A 41 -10.22 -8.31 -1.48
N ALA A 42 -9.18 -9.03 -1.87
CA ALA A 42 -7.89 -8.94 -1.21
C ALA A 42 -7.26 -7.55 -1.38
N SER A 43 -7.37 -6.95 -2.58
CA SER A 43 -6.85 -5.61 -2.84
C SER A 43 -7.56 -4.53 -2.01
N GLU A 44 -8.83 -4.71 -1.71
CA GLU A 44 -9.62 -3.78 -0.90
C GLU A 44 -9.40 -3.96 0.60
N GLN A 45 -9.23 -5.21 1.05
CA GLN A 45 -9.26 -5.54 2.47
C GLN A 45 -7.87 -5.63 3.12
N LEU A 46 -6.81 -5.85 2.34
CA LEU A 46 -5.45 -5.88 2.89
C LEU A 46 -4.98 -4.47 3.26
N GLU A 47 -4.60 -4.32 4.52
CA GLU A 47 -4.11 -3.05 5.09
C GLU A 47 -2.62 -2.87 4.81
N THR A 48 -2.29 -2.68 3.53
CA THR A 48 -0.93 -2.38 3.06
C THR A 48 -0.94 -1.24 2.04
N GLY A 49 0.17 -0.55 1.91
CA GLY A 49 0.31 0.55 0.95
C GLY A 49 0.28 0.10 -0.50
N SER A 50 0.61 -1.17 -0.76
CA SER A 50 0.58 -1.76 -2.10
C SER A 50 0.12 -3.21 -2.03
N VAL A 51 -0.66 -3.65 -3.03
CA VAL A 51 -1.03 -5.05 -3.22
C VAL A 51 -0.65 -5.46 -4.63
N ALA A 52 0.17 -6.50 -4.76
CA ALA A 52 0.52 -7.10 -6.04
C ALA A 52 -0.22 -8.43 -6.22
N VAL A 53 -0.92 -8.57 -7.34
CA VAL A 53 -1.66 -9.79 -7.66
C VAL A 53 -0.97 -10.53 -8.80
N ASN A 54 -0.58 -11.76 -8.55
CA ASN A 54 0.09 -12.66 -9.50
C ASN A 54 1.40 -12.08 -10.10
N THR A 55 2.04 -11.17 -9.38
CA THR A 55 3.32 -10.57 -9.78
C THR A 55 4.17 -10.28 -8.55
N GLY A 56 5.47 -10.26 -8.70
CA GLY A 56 6.40 -9.81 -7.65
C GLY A 56 6.77 -8.33 -7.77
N VAL A 57 6.24 -7.62 -8.77
CA VAL A 57 6.58 -6.22 -9.02
C VAL A 57 5.55 -5.33 -8.34
N VAL A 58 6.00 -4.51 -7.38
CA VAL A 58 5.18 -3.52 -6.65
C VAL A 58 5.69 -2.10 -6.84
N ALA A 59 6.96 -1.92 -7.20
CA ALA A 59 7.57 -0.60 -7.37
C ALA A 59 7.80 -0.33 -8.87
N ILE A 60 7.04 0.61 -9.41
CA ILE A 60 7.20 1.15 -10.76
C ILE A 60 7.17 2.67 -10.68
N ALA A 61 7.83 3.36 -11.62
CA ALA A 61 7.98 4.81 -11.58
C ALA A 61 6.63 5.56 -11.66
N GLU A 62 5.64 4.99 -12.32
CA GLU A 62 4.33 5.58 -12.58
C GLU A 62 3.36 5.44 -11.40
N ALA A 63 3.63 4.52 -10.47
CA ALA A 63 2.74 4.23 -9.35
C ALA A 63 3.31 4.73 -8.02
N PRO A 64 2.47 5.24 -7.11
CA PRO A 64 2.91 5.60 -5.78
C PRO A 64 3.26 4.34 -4.98
N PHE A 65 4.46 4.32 -4.40
CA PHE A 65 4.94 3.24 -3.53
C PHE A 65 5.21 3.78 -2.14
N GLY A 66 4.76 3.08 -1.13
CA GLY A 66 4.99 3.41 0.29
C GLY A 66 4.06 2.63 1.19
N GLY A 67 4.39 2.61 2.47
CA GLY A 67 3.68 1.87 3.49
C GLY A 67 2.62 2.68 4.23
N ILE A 68 1.86 1.96 5.03
CA ILE A 68 0.97 2.48 6.07
C ILE A 68 1.39 1.89 7.42
N LYS A 69 0.70 2.24 8.48
CA LYS A 69 1.02 1.83 9.86
C LYS A 69 2.50 2.16 10.18
N GLN A 70 3.23 1.30 10.85
CA GLN A 70 4.64 1.51 11.20
C GLN A 70 5.62 1.35 10.01
N SER A 71 5.13 0.94 8.85
CA SER A 71 5.95 0.90 7.62
C SER A 71 6.25 2.28 7.05
N GLY A 72 5.64 3.34 7.57
CA GLY A 72 6.03 4.72 7.30
C GLY A 72 4.93 5.61 6.77
N TYR A 73 5.33 6.81 6.36
CA TYR A 73 4.47 7.87 5.82
C TYR A 73 4.92 8.24 4.41
N GLY A 74 4.01 8.87 3.66
CA GLY A 74 4.32 9.37 2.33
C GLY A 74 4.38 8.28 1.26
N ARG A 75 4.70 8.72 0.06
CA ARG A 75 4.82 7.85 -1.12
C ARG A 75 5.98 8.29 -1.99
N GLU A 76 6.67 7.30 -2.58
CA GLU A 76 7.63 7.49 -3.66
C GLU A 76 6.97 7.15 -5.00
N GLY A 77 7.47 7.71 -6.10
CA GLY A 77 6.94 7.44 -7.43
C GLY A 77 5.55 8.02 -7.70
N GLY A 78 5.12 7.90 -8.94
CA GLY A 78 3.86 8.47 -9.41
C GLY A 78 3.79 9.99 -9.28
N SER A 79 2.65 10.56 -9.65
CA SER A 79 2.40 12.00 -9.56
C SER A 79 2.20 12.51 -8.13
N MET A 80 2.00 11.62 -7.18
CA MET A 80 1.75 11.99 -5.78
C MET A 80 3.03 12.31 -5.01
N ALA A 81 4.15 11.69 -5.37
CA ALA A 81 5.40 11.80 -4.62
C ALA A 81 5.91 13.23 -4.49
N ILE A 82 5.72 14.05 -5.50
CA ILE A 82 6.18 15.45 -5.47
C ILE A 82 5.54 16.25 -4.32
N LYS A 83 4.34 15.89 -3.88
CA LYS A 83 3.62 16.61 -2.82
C LYS A 83 4.34 16.52 -1.48
N ASP A 84 5.07 15.45 -1.21
CA ASP A 84 5.83 15.26 0.02
C ASP A 84 7.06 16.19 0.11
N TYR A 85 7.47 16.78 -1.01
CA TYR A 85 8.59 17.73 -1.12
C TYR A 85 8.15 19.20 -1.22
N LEU A 86 6.84 19.47 -1.19
CA LEU A 86 6.28 20.79 -1.40
C LEU A 86 5.53 21.29 -0.17
N ASN A 87 5.62 22.61 0.06
CA ASN A 87 4.75 23.31 0.98
C ASN A 87 3.66 24.03 0.21
N VAL A 88 2.41 23.82 0.58
CA VAL A 88 1.28 24.55 -0.01
C VAL A 88 1.21 25.94 0.63
N LYS A 89 1.24 26.99 -0.18
CA LYS A 89 1.06 28.38 0.24
C LYS A 89 -0.15 28.99 -0.48
N TYR A 90 -1.06 29.53 0.29
CA TYR A 90 -2.13 30.39 -0.21
C TYR A 90 -1.73 31.86 -0.05
N THR A 91 -1.93 32.65 -1.09
CA THR A 91 -1.74 34.11 -1.04
C THR A 91 -2.99 34.77 -1.59
N HIS A 92 -3.56 35.68 -0.79
CA HIS A 92 -4.66 36.54 -1.22
C HIS A 92 -4.17 37.98 -1.19
N MET A 93 -4.29 38.70 -2.31
CA MET A 93 -3.93 40.10 -2.42
C MET A 93 -5.15 40.92 -2.79
N GLY A 94 -5.52 41.86 -1.92
CA GLY A 94 -6.47 42.92 -2.27
C GLY A 94 -5.71 44.10 -2.84
N ILE A 95 -5.96 44.46 -4.11
CA ILE A 95 -5.39 45.66 -4.74
C ILE A 95 -6.42 46.78 -4.61
N LYS A 96 -6.05 47.82 -3.89
CA LYS A 96 -6.83 49.06 -3.88
C LYS A 96 -6.31 49.92 -5.02
N GLY A 97 -7.19 50.22 -5.98
CA GLY A 97 -6.92 51.14 -7.08
C GLY A 97 -6.83 52.58 -6.61
#